data_1f67d3a3f5603e9396d90d3fdf3be2eb
#
_entry.id   1f67d3a3f5603e9396d90d3fdf3be2eb
#
_cell.length_a   1.000
_cell.length_b   1.000
_cell.length_c   1.000
_cell.angle_alpha   90.00
_cell.angle_beta   90.00
_cell.angle_gamma   90.00
#
_symmetry.space_group_name_H-M   'P 1'
#
loop_
_entity.id
_entity.type
_entity.pdbx_description
1 polymer ?
#
loop_
_entity_poly.entity_id
_entity_poly.type
_entity_poly.pdbx_seq_one_letter_code
_entity_poly.pdbx_strand_id
1 'polypeptide(L)'
;MTIPLTPPSERARTNIRTEKMKRIMAVWFAVWIVMSANAQDALKKVYNEEINPIEQIDKALVEAKAGGKHVVCQVGGNWCIWCLRFADFITKDEAISKMVNDNFVFIHVNYNPRKSAGEEKTRQAAAMLKRLGNPARFGFPVLVILNADGKVLHIQDSSFLEEGQSYSAKKVLRFFKNWTPAALKS
;
A
#
# COMPACT_ATOMS: atom_id res chain seq x y z
N MET A 1 64.47 -44.15 26.55
CA MET A 1 64.64 -43.45 25.26
C MET A 1 63.44 -42.56 25.05
N THR A 2 63.54 -41.29 25.36
CA THR A 2 62.45 -40.29 25.31
C THR A 2 62.61 -39.49 24.04
N ILE A 3 61.61 -39.57 23.16
CA ILE A 3 61.54 -38.85 21.91
C ILE A 3 61.07 -37.40 22.21
N PRO A 4 61.79 -36.35 21.85
CA PRO A 4 61.34 -34.98 22.07
C PRO A 4 60.26 -34.63 21.01
N LEU A 5 59.08 -34.22 21.50
CA LEU A 5 58.02 -33.62 20.69
C LEU A 5 58.43 -32.22 20.23
N THR A 6 58.70 -32.04 18.98
CA THR A 6 58.96 -30.73 18.38
C THR A 6 57.67 -29.95 18.28
N PRO A 7 57.64 -28.67 18.74
CA PRO A 7 56.43 -27.83 18.61
C PRO A 7 56.16 -27.50 17.12
N PRO A 8 54.89 -27.35 16.74
CA PRO A 8 54.50 -27.04 15.36
C PRO A 8 55.10 -25.70 14.92
N SER A 9 55.61 -25.63 13.69
CA SER A 9 56.27 -24.47 13.12
C SER A 9 55.36 -23.22 13.12
N GLU A 10 55.93 -22.06 13.29
CA GLU A 10 55.21 -20.77 13.33
C GLU A 10 54.34 -20.54 12.09
N ARG A 11 54.73 -21.06 10.92
CA ARG A 11 53.91 -21.05 9.67
C ARG A 11 52.64 -21.84 9.78
N ALA A 12 52.61 -22.93 10.52
CA ALA A 12 51.38 -23.73 10.71
C ALA A 12 50.38 -23.01 11.62
N ARG A 13 50.86 -22.27 12.64
CA ARG A 13 49.97 -21.49 13.55
C ARG A 13 49.35 -20.27 12.87
N THR A 14 50.10 -19.58 11.98
CA THR A 14 49.56 -18.44 11.22
C THR A 14 48.51 -18.89 10.20
N ASN A 15 48.70 -20.01 9.55
CA ASN A 15 47.73 -20.55 8.56
C ASN A 15 46.40 -20.98 9.22
N ILE A 16 46.43 -21.60 10.38
CA ILE A 16 45.26 -22.01 11.13
C ILE A 16 44.46 -20.75 11.64
N ARG A 17 45.16 -19.71 12.03
CA ARG A 17 44.56 -18.45 12.51
C ARG A 17 43.87 -17.68 11.38
N THR A 18 44.48 -17.62 10.19
CA THR A 18 43.89 -16.96 9.02
C THR A 18 42.67 -17.71 8.47
N GLU A 19 42.69 -19.04 8.45
CA GLU A 19 41.53 -19.84 8.03
C GLU A 19 40.35 -19.77 9.01
N LYS A 20 40.63 -19.74 10.30
CA LYS A 20 39.59 -19.50 11.32
C LYS A 20 38.97 -18.09 11.17
N MET A 21 39.77 -17.07 10.94
CA MET A 21 39.29 -15.71 10.72
C MET A 21 38.46 -15.56 9.47
N LYS A 22 38.85 -16.19 8.35
CA LYS A 22 38.05 -16.23 7.11
C LYS A 22 36.71 -16.92 7.31
N ARG A 23 36.66 -18.04 8.03
CA ARG A 23 35.40 -18.75 8.35
C ARG A 23 34.47 -17.92 9.23
N ILE A 24 35.04 -17.23 10.24
CA ILE A 24 34.26 -16.34 11.12
C ILE A 24 33.70 -15.17 10.32
N MET A 25 34.50 -14.51 9.47
CA MET A 25 34.03 -13.42 8.60
C MET A 25 32.95 -13.88 7.62
N ALA A 26 33.09 -15.09 7.02
CA ALA A 26 32.11 -15.64 6.12
C ALA A 26 30.77 -15.91 6.81
N VAL A 27 30.79 -16.39 8.07
CA VAL A 27 29.58 -16.61 8.88
C VAL A 27 28.92 -15.27 9.24
N TRP A 28 29.68 -14.27 9.63
CA TRP A 28 29.16 -12.92 9.91
C TRP A 28 28.55 -12.26 8.68
N PHE A 29 29.18 -12.44 7.50
CA PHE A 29 28.66 -11.93 6.23
C PHE A 29 27.38 -12.62 5.81
N ALA A 30 27.29 -13.96 6.00
CA ALA A 30 26.07 -14.72 5.75
C ALA A 30 24.91 -14.35 6.68
N VAL A 31 25.20 -14.10 7.97
CA VAL A 31 24.20 -13.63 8.95
C VAL A 31 23.71 -12.22 8.59
N TRP A 32 24.59 -11.35 8.11
CA TRP A 32 24.21 -9.99 7.66
C TRP A 32 23.27 -10.01 6.46
N ILE A 33 23.52 -10.90 5.48
CA ILE A 33 22.68 -11.07 4.29
C ILE A 33 21.28 -11.59 4.67
N VAL A 34 21.20 -12.54 5.62
CA VAL A 34 19.90 -13.09 6.07
C VAL A 34 19.10 -12.08 6.87
N MET A 35 19.73 -11.20 7.65
CA MET A 35 19.03 -10.14 8.37
C MET A 35 18.51 -9.01 7.46
N SER A 36 19.17 -8.78 6.32
CA SER A 36 18.73 -7.75 5.35
C SER A 36 17.54 -8.22 4.50
N ALA A 37 17.29 -9.52 4.39
CA ALA A 37 16.23 -10.06 3.53
C ALA A 37 14.82 -10.06 4.18
N ASN A 38 14.70 -9.77 5.47
CA ASN A 38 13.42 -9.86 6.21
C ASN A 38 12.78 -8.52 6.57
N ALA A 39 13.29 -7.40 6.07
CA ALA A 39 12.77 -6.05 6.37
C ALA A 39 11.98 -5.42 5.21
N GLN A 40 11.36 -6.20 4.35
CA GLN A 40 10.25 -5.70 3.56
C GLN A 40 9.01 -5.87 4.45
N ASP A 41 8.60 -4.81 5.15
CA ASP A 41 7.30 -4.75 5.79
C ASP A 41 6.24 -5.16 4.77
N ALA A 42 5.65 -6.33 4.97
CA ALA A 42 4.60 -6.81 4.08
C ALA A 42 3.45 -5.82 4.14
N LEU A 43 3.12 -5.21 3.00
CA LEU A 43 2.04 -4.21 2.93
C LEU A 43 0.76 -4.78 3.49
N LYS A 44 0.12 -4.04 4.39
CA LYS A 44 -1.11 -4.45 5.05
C LYS A 44 -2.25 -4.59 4.05
N LYS A 45 -2.98 -5.70 4.10
CA LYS A 45 -4.25 -5.86 3.39
C LYS A 45 -5.29 -4.91 3.99
N VAL A 46 -5.88 -4.06 3.17
CA VAL A 46 -6.82 -3.00 3.61
C VAL A 46 -8.22 -3.16 3.02
N TYR A 47 -8.36 -3.97 1.98
CA TYR A 47 -9.66 -4.22 1.34
C TYR A 47 -10.39 -5.35 2.04
N ASN A 48 -11.61 -5.07 2.52
CA ASN A 48 -12.51 -6.12 3.01
C ASN A 48 -13.26 -6.74 1.83
N GLU A 49 -13.00 -8.02 1.56
CA GLU A 49 -13.56 -8.75 0.41
C GLU A 49 -14.99 -9.28 0.68
N GLU A 50 -15.46 -9.20 1.92
CA GLU A 50 -16.79 -9.70 2.33
C GLU A 50 -17.86 -8.60 2.36
N ILE A 51 -17.46 -7.32 2.39
CA ILE A 51 -18.41 -6.21 2.40
C ILE A 51 -18.98 -5.99 1.00
N ASN A 52 -20.32 -5.80 0.92
CA ASN A 52 -20.95 -5.30 -0.28
C ASN A 52 -20.45 -3.87 -0.58
N PRO A 53 -19.83 -3.62 -1.75
CA PRO A 53 -19.27 -2.32 -2.06
C PRO A 53 -20.30 -1.19 -2.16
N ILE A 54 -21.55 -1.51 -2.52
CA ILE A 54 -22.63 -0.51 -2.58
C ILE A 54 -23.01 -0.06 -1.17
N GLU A 55 -23.20 -1.00 -0.25
CA GLU A 55 -23.50 -0.67 1.16
C GLU A 55 -22.36 0.08 1.84
N GLN A 56 -21.11 -0.27 1.50
CA GLN A 56 -19.93 0.44 2.01
C GLN A 56 -19.94 1.91 1.57
N ILE A 57 -20.25 2.17 0.29
CA ILE A 57 -20.36 3.54 -0.24
C ILE A 57 -21.52 4.28 0.44
N ASP A 58 -22.68 3.63 0.62
CA ASP A 58 -23.83 4.27 1.27
C ASP A 58 -23.54 4.68 2.70
N LYS A 59 -22.88 3.83 3.49
CA LYS A 59 -22.43 4.17 4.85
C LYS A 59 -21.44 5.34 4.85
N ALA A 60 -20.48 5.35 3.93
CA ALA A 60 -19.53 6.45 3.80
C ALA A 60 -20.20 7.78 3.42
N LEU A 61 -21.25 7.76 2.60
CA LEU A 61 -22.02 8.96 2.25
C LEU A 61 -22.81 9.52 3.44
N VAL A 62 -23.39 8.65 4.27
CA VAL A 62 -24.07 9.08 5.51
C VAL A 62 -23.08 9.77 6.44
N GLU A 63 -21.90 9.19 6.64
CA GLU A 63 -20.85 9.77 7.46
C GLU A 63 -20.34 11.10 6.87
N ALA A 64 -20.08 11.15 5.57
CA ALA A 64 -19.63 12.35 4.87
C ALA A 64 -20.64 13.48 4.99
N LYS A 65 -21.93 13.19 4.86
CA LYS A 65 -23.00 14.20 5.01
C LYS A 65 -23.05 14.76 6.42
N ALA A 66 -22.95 13.91 7.43
CA ALA A 66 -22.92 14.33 8.83
C ALA A 66 -21.69 15.18 9.17
N GLY A 67 -20.52 14.85 8.58
CA GLY A 67 -19.26 15.55 8.82
C GLY A 67 -18.96 16.72 7.87
N GLY A 68 -19.84 17.04 6.91
CA GLY A 68 -19.58 18.06 5.89
C GLY A 68 -18.38 17.73 4.99
N LYS A 69 -18.10 16.43 4.76
CA LYS A 69 -16.96 15.90 4.00
C LYS A 69 -17.37 15.39 2.62
N HIS A 70 -16.37 15.13 1.79
CA HIS A 70 -16.53 14.31 0.59
C HIS A 70 -16.14 12.84 0.86
N VAL A 71 -16.49 11.93 -0.05
CA VAL A 71 -16.06 10.54 0.02
C VAL A 71 -14.95 10.30 -1.00
N VAL A 72 -13.91 9.58 -0.59
CA VAL A 72 -12.89 9.04 -1.49
C VAL A 72 -13.05 7.52 -1.54
N CYS A 73 -13.39 7.01 -2.71
CA CYS A 73 -13.37 5.57 -2.97
C CYS A 73 -12.05 5.20 -3.64
N GLN A 74 -11.14 4.56 -2.92
CA GLN A 74 -9.99 3.89 -3.54
C GLN A 74 -10.45 2.54 -4.06
N VAL A 75 -10.72 2.43 -5.35
CA VAL A 75 -11.15 1.18 -5.98
C VAL A 75 -9.93 0.33 -6.34
N GLY A 76 -9.95 -0.93 -5.95
CA GLY A 76 -8.86 -1.86 -6.17
C GLY A 76 -9.07 -3.17 -5.40
N GLY A 77 -7.98 -3.75 -4.87
CA GLY A 77 -8.06 -4.98 -4.09
C GLY A 77 -6.73 -5.37 -3.48
N ASN A 78 -6.77 -6.35 -2.58
CA ASN A 78 -5.56 -6.89 -1.93
C ASN A 78 -4.59 -7.60 -2.90
N TRP A 79 -5.02 -7.89 -4.11
CA TRP A 79 -4.21 -8.44 -5.19
C TRP A 79 -3.36 -7.39 -5.93
N CYS A 80 -3.63 -6.10 -5.70
CA CYS A 80 -3.02 -4.97 -6.40
C CYS A 80 -1.93 -4.33 -5.52
N ILE A 81 -0.67 -4.55 -5.83
CA ILE A 81 0.45 -4.01 -5.06
C ILE A 81 0.45 -2.48 -4.97
N TRP A 82 0.10 -1.78 -6.07
CA TRP A 82 0.00 -0.33 -6.08
C TRP A 82 -1.15 0.19 -5.21
N CYS A 83 -2.24 -0.58 -5.10
CA CYS A 83 -3.34 -0.25 -4.20
C CYS A 83 -2.89 -0.27 -2.73
N LEU A 84 -2.12 -1.29 -2.35
CA LEU A 84 -1.59 -1.42 -1.00
C LEU A 84 -0.51 -0.37 -0.71
N ARG A 85 0.35 -0.06 -1.70
CA ARG A 85 1.34 1.03 -1.59
C ARG A 85 0.67 2.39 -1.38
N PHE A 86 -0.43 2.68 -2.09
CA PHE A 86 -1.15 3.93 -1.91
C PHE A 86 -1.76 4.05 -0.52
N ALA A 87 -2.40 2.98 -0.05
CA ALA A 87 -2.98 2.94 1.29
C ALA A 87 -1.92 3.12 2.39
N ASP A 88 -0.78 2.46 2.26
CA ASP A 88 0.35 2.62 3.18
C ASP A 88 0.92 4.05 3.13
N PHE A 89 1.08 4.60 1.93
CA PHE A 89 1.64 5.93 1.70
C PHE A 89 0.80 7.03 2.35
N ILE A 90 -0.53 7.04 2.16
CA ILE A 90 -1.41 8.07 2.71
C ILE A 90 -1.54 8.00 4.23
N THR A 91 -1.26 6.84 4.83
CA THR A 91 -1.30 6.67 6.30
C THR A 91 0.03 7.05 6.96
N LYS A 92 1.15 6.90 6.25
CA LYS A 92 2.49 7.20 6.77
C LYS A 92 2.88 8.67 6.63
N ASP A 93 2.36 9.37 5.62
CA ASP A 93 2.59 10.80 5.44
C ASP A 93 1.61 11.59 6.33
N GLU A 94 2.13 12.27 7.33
CA GLU A 94 1.33 13.00 8.33
C GLU A 94 0.47 14.11 7.71
N ALA A 95 1.02 14.87 6.77
CA ALA A 95 0.33 15.98 6.12
C ALA A 95 -0.84 15.48 5.26
N ILE A 96 -0.62 14.38 4.51
CA ILE A 96 -1.64 13.74 3.69
C ILE A 96 -2.71 13.10 4.57
N SER A 97 -2.29 12.34 5.59
CA SER A 97 -3.20 11.70 6.53
C SER A 97 -4.12 12.72 7.21
N LYS A 98 -3.56 13.84 7.67
CA LYS A 98 -4.35 14.93 8.23
C LYS A 98 -5.31 15.52 7.20
N MET A 99 -4.86 15.84 6.00
CA MET A 99 -5.68 16.39 4.91
C MET A 99 -6.86 15.47 4.58
N VAL A 100 -6.60 14.16 4.49
CA VAL A 100 -7.63 13.15 4.21
C VAL A 100 -8.63 13.08 5.36
N ASN A 101 -8.17 12.96 6.59
CA ASN A 101 -9.03 12.81 7.77
C ASN A 101 -9.91 14.05 8.00
N ASP A 102 -9.39 15.23 7.75
CA ASP A 102 -10.15 16.49 7.97
C ASP A 102 -11.27 16.68 6.93
N ASN A 103 -11.07 16.24 5.68
CA ASN A 103 -11.92 16.64 4.55
C ASN A 103 -12.69 15.50 3.89
N PHE A 104 -12.31 14.24 4.17
CA PHE A 104 -12.89 13.11 3.47
C PHE A 104 -13.26 11.97 4.40
N VAL A 105 -14.24 11.18 3.97
CA VAL A 105 -14.43 9.81 4.40
C VAL A 105 -13.75 8.93 3.36
N PHE A 106 -12.61 8.34 3.74
CA PHE A 106 -11.80 7.53 2.84
C PHE A 106 -12.13 6.05 3.02
N ILE A 107 -12.51 5.37 1.92
CA ILE A 107 -12.85 3.95 1.93
C ILE A 107 -12.06 3.17 0.87
N HIS A 108 -11.67 1.95 1.22
CA HIS A 108 -11.08 0.99 0.29
C HIS A 108 -12.19 0.11 -0.28
N VAL A 109 -12.54 0.33 -1.54
CA VAL A 109 -13.63 -0.38 -2.21
C VAL A 109 -13.06 -1.56 -2.98
N ASN A 110 -13.37 -2.78 -2.51
CA ASN A 110 -12.86 -3.99 -3.15
C ASN A 110 -13.50 -4.22 -4.52
N TYR A 111 -12.66 -4.44 -5.51
CA TYR A 111 -13.05 -4.88 -6.84
C TYR A 111 -12.41 -6.23 -7.15
N ASN A 112 -13.23 -7.26 -7.29
CA ASN A 112 -12.78 -8.57 -7.70
C ASN A 112 -13.48 -8.97 -9.01
N PRO A 113 -12.82 -8.85 -10.18
CA PRO A 113 -13.42 -9.18 -11.47
C PRO A 113 -13.49 -10.68 -11.75
N ARG A 114 -12.98 -11.53 -10.86
CA ARG A 114 -12.88 -12.97 -11.10
C ARG A 114 -14.24 -13.62 -10.98
N LYS A 115 -14.66 -14.35 -12.02
CA LYS A 115 -15.89 -15.15 -12.01
C LYS A 115 -15.92 -16.20 -10.89
N SER A 116 -14.74 -16.65 -10.43
CA SER A 116 -14.60 -17.56 -9.28
C SER A 116 -15.08 -16.99 -7.96
N ALA A 117 -15.30 -15.67 -7.87
CA ALA A 117 -15.85 -15.02 -6.68
C ALA A 117 -17.38 -15.25 -6.50
N GLY A 118 -18.02 -15.82 -7.51
CA GLY A 118 -19.47 -16.07 -7.54
C GLY A 118 -20.26 -14.97 -8.26
N GLU A 119 -21.47 -15.33 -8.70
CA GLU A 119 -22.31 -14.43 -9.49
C GLU A 119 -22.74 -13.18 -8.73
N GLU A 120 -23.03 -13.32 -7.44
CA GLU A 120 -23.46 -12.19 -6.60
C GLU A 120 -22.36 -11.14 -6.49
N LYS A 121 -21.12 -11.54 -6.15
CA LYS A 121 -19.98 -10.61 -6.09
C LYS A 121 -19.68 -9.98 -7.45
N THR A 122 -19.92 -10.71 -8.55
CA THR A 122 -19.78 -10.17 -9.91
C THR A 122 -20.83 -9.10 -10.20
N ARG A 123 -22.10 -9.32 -9.82
CA ARG A 123 -23.17 -8.31 -9.96
C ARG A 123 -22.89 -7.07 -9.13
N GLN A 124 -22.47 -7.25 -7.87
CA GLN A 124 -22.11 -6.14 -6.97
C GLN A 124 -20.95 -5.32 -7.52
N ALA A 125 -19.91 -5.95 -8.06
CA ALA A 125 -18.80 -5.28 -8.71
C ALA A 125 -19.25 -4.47 -9.93
N ALA A 126 -20.11 -5.02 -10.78
CA ALA A 126 -20.65 -4.31 -11.95
C ALA A 126 -21.51 -3.11 -11.53
N ALA A 127 -22.37 -3.27 -10.53
CA ALA A 127 -23.21 -2.20 -9.99
C ALA A 127 -22.36 -1.06 -9.39
N MET A 128 -21.31 -1.41 -8.64
CA MET A 128 -20.35 -0.46 -8.08
C MET A 128 -19.62 0.32 -9.18
N LEU A 129 -19.09 -0.35 -10.20
CA LEU A 129 -18.44 0.32 -11.32
C LEU A 129 -19.37 1.29 -12.03
N LYS A 130 -20.62 0.87 -12.29
CA LYS A 130 -21.63 1.74 -12.91
C LYS A 130 -21.90 2.98 -12.05
N ARG A 131 -22.09 2.80 -10.74
CA ARG A 131 -22.34 3.88 -9.78
C ARG A 131 -21.20 4.89 -9.73
N LEU A 132 -19.96 4.42 -9.80
CA LEU A 132 -18.75 5.24 -9.73
C LEU A 132 -18.29 5.80 -11.10
N GLY A 133 -19.09 5.67 -12.17
CA GLY A 133 -18.76 6.20 -13.50
C GLY A 133 -17.72 5.38 -14.25
N ASN A 134 -17.71 4.06 -14.05
CA ASN A 134 -16.81 3.11 -14.71
C ASN A 134 -15.32 3.45 -14.53
N PRO A 135 -14.81 3.56 -13.29
CA PRO A 135 -13.44 3.96 -13.04
C PRO A 135 -12.40 2.92 -13.47
N ALA A 136 -12.76 1.65 -13.58
CA ALA A 136 -11.84 0.55 -13.89
C ALA A 136 -11.08 0.72 -15.23
N ARG A 137 -11.55 1.60 -16.13
CA ARG A 137 -10.88 1.92 -17.40
C ARG A 137 -9.51 2.58 -17.22
N PHE A 138 -9.22 3.10 -16.02
CA PHE A 138 -7.94 3.76 -15.71
C PHE A 138 -6.94 2.84 -15.02
N GLY A 139 -7.28 1.57 -14.78
CA GLY A 139 -6.44 0.65 -13.98
C GLY A 139 -6.66 0.82 -12.48
N PHE A 140 -5.71 0.30 -11.68
CA PHE A 140 -5.85 0.25 -10.22
C PHE A 140 -4.54 0.59 -9.49
N PRO A 141 -4.62 1.31 -8.33
CA PRO A 141 -5.83 1.87 -7.79
C PRO A 141 -6.37 3.01 -8.64
N VAL A 142 -7.67 3.19 -8.62
CA VAL A 142 -8.31 4.39 -9.12
C VAL A 142 -9.05 5.07 -7.98
N LEU A 143 -8.95 6.40 -7.90
CA LEU A 143 -9.56 7.18 -6.83
C LEU A 143 -10.79 7.90 -7.38
N VAL A 144 -11.94 7.68 -6.74
CA VAL A 144 -13.18 8.35 -7.12
C VAL A 144 -13.62 9.27 -5.98
N ILE A 145 -13.79 10.54 -6.30
CA ILE A 145 -14.29 11.54 -5.35
C ILE A 145 -15.80 11.68 -5.54
N LEU A 146 -16.55 11.53 -4.44
CA LEU A 146 -17.98 11.78 -4.41
C LEU A 146 -18.28 12.97 -3.49
N ASN A 147 -19.27 13.79 -3.86
CA ASN A 147 -19.85 14.70 -2.86
C ASN A 147 -20.73 13.92 -1.86
N ALA A 148 -21.22 14.60 -0.83
CA ALA A 148 -22.03 13.97 0.22
C ALA A 148 -23.40 13.44 -0.27
N ASP A 149 -23.84 13.78 -1.48
CA ASP A 149 -25.07 13.28 -2.10
C ASP A 149 -24.78 12.11 -3.08
N GLY A 150 -23.51 11.66 -3.15
CA GLY A 150 -23.09 10.53 -3.96
C GLY A 150 -22.84 10.83 -5.44
N LYS A 151 -22.81 12.13 -5.83
CA LYS A 151 -22.43 12.52 -7.19
C LYS A 151 -20.93 12.38 -7.37
N VAL A 152 -20.50 11.73 -8.45
CA VAL A 152 -19.09 11.65 -8.85
C VAL A 152 -18.61 13.04 -9.26
N LEU A 153 -17.63 13.55 -8.53
CA LEU A 153 -16.97 14.83 -8.80
C LEU A 153 -15.74 14.66 -9.66
N HIS A 154 -14.98 13.58 -9.42
CA HIS A 154 -13.74 13.33 -10.13
C HIS A 154 -13.35 11.85 -10.09
N ILE A 155 -12.66 11.40 -11.14
CA ILE A 155 -12.04 10.08 -11.21
C ILE A 155 -10.57 10.30 -11.52
N GLN A 156 -9.68 9.92 -10.58
CA GLN A 156 -8.24 10.09 -10.70
C GLN A 156 -7.58 8.76 -11.02
N ASP A 157 -6.91 8.68 -12.16
CA ASP A 157 -5.92 7.66 -12.44
C ASP A 157 -4.72 7.87 -11.50
N SER A 158 -4.44 6.87 -10.65
CA SER A 158 -3.37 6.96 -9.66
C SER A 158 -1.97 7.02 -10.26
N SER A 159 -1.80 6.58 -11.51
CA SER A 159 -0.48 6.61 -12.19
C SER A 159 0.08 8.03 -12.32
N PHE A 160 -0.79 9.04 -12.44
CA PHE A 160 -0.38 10.45 -12.43
C PHE A 160 0.15 10.95 -11.07
N LEU A 161 -0.12 10.21 -10.01
CA LEU A 161 0.34 10.53 -8.66
C LEU A 161 1.64 9.81 -8.28
N GLU A 162 2.07 8.86 -9.12
CA GLU A 162 3.25 8.03 -8.87
C GLU A 162 4.56 8.82 -9.01
N GLU A 163 5.57 8.35 -8.28
CA GLU A 163 6.96 8.78 -8.34
C GLU A 163 7.89 7.62 -7.94
N GLY A 164 8.71 7.17 -8.88
CA GLY A 164 9.56 6.01 -8.68
C GLY A 164 8.74 4.74 -8.43
N GLN A 165 9.00 4.08 -7.29
CA GLN A 165 8.26 2.88 -6.88
C GLN A 165 7.16 3.16 -5.83
N SER A 166 6.76 4.42 -5.68
CA SER A 166 5.77 4.87 -4.69
C SER A 166 4.96 6.03 -5.28
N TYR A 167 4.50 6.93 -4.42
CA TYR A 167 3.70 8.10 -4.77
C TYR A 167 4.42 9.38 -4.37
N SER A 168 4.15 10.46 -5.11
CA SER A 168 4.68 11.79 -4.82
C SER A 168 3.80 12.51 -3.79
N ALA A 169 4.36 12.83 -2.62
CA ALA A 169 3.64 13.57 -1.58
C ALA A 169 3.06 14.90 -2.10
N LYS A 170 3.82 15.61 -2.92
CA LYS A 170 3.40 16.87 -3.54
C LYS A 170 2.19 16.69 -4.46
N LYS A 171 2.21 15.65 -5.32
CA LYS A 171 1.11 15.37 -6.26
C LYS A 171 -0.14 14.91 -5.51
N VAL A 172 0.01 13.99 -4.55
CA VAL A 172 -1.10 13.45 -3.74
C VAL A 172 -1.74 14.54 -2.89
N LEU A 173 -0.94 15.35 -2.20
CA LEU A 173 -1.46 16.44 -1.38
C LEU A 173 -2.20 17.48 -2.24
N ARG A 174 -1.65 17.83 -3.42
CA ARG A 174 -2.32 18.73 -4.36
C ARG A 174 -3.64 18.15 -4.87
N PHE A 175 -3.66 16.85 -5.17
CA PHE A 175 -4.88 16.16 -5.58
C PHE A 175 -5.96 16.31 -4.52
N PHE A 176 -5.71 15.90 -3.28
CA PHE A 176 -6.71 15.99 -2.22
C PHE A 176 -7.13 17.45 -1.95
N LYS A 177 -6.19 18.38 -1.91
CA LYS A 177 -6.50 19.81 -1.67
C LYS A 177 -7.49 20.36 -2.69
N ASN A 178 -7.37 19.98 -3.95
CA ASN A 178 -8.24 20.47 -5.03
C ASN A 178 -9.68 19.93 -4.92
N TRP A 179 -9.89 18.83 -4.20
CA TRP A 179 -11.20 18.18 -4.11
C TRP A 179 -11.80 18.22 -2.71
N THR A 180 -11.30 19.08 -1.82
CA THR A 180 -11.93 19.33 -0.52
C THR A 180 -13.30 20.00 -0.71
N PRO A 181 -14.26 19.83 0.24
CA PRO A 181 -15.53 20.55 0.19
C PRO A 181 -15.37 22.06 0.11
N ALA A 182 -14.35 22.61 0.77
CA ALA A 182 -14.06 24.04 0.76
C ALA A 182 -13.59 24.54 -0.61
N ALA A 183 -12.77 23.77 -1.31
CA ALA A 183 -12.24 24.15 -2.63
C ALA A 183 -13.32 24.25 -3.72
N LEU A 184 -14.47 23.58 -3.54
CA LEU A 184 -15.58 23.59 -4.52
C LEU A 184 -16.70 24.58 -4.16
N LYS A 185 -16.58 25.32 -3.05
CA LYS A 185 -17.55 26.33 -2.63
C LYS A 185 -17.15 27.76 -3.06
N SER A 186 -15.94 27.88 -3.65
CA SER A 186 -15.38 29.17 -4.10
C SER A 186 -15.85 29.54 -5.48
#